data_9afa822dfdf1f6e81385ec1f32106eb9
#
_entry.id   9afa822dfdf1f6e81385ec1f32106eb9
#
_cell.length_a   1.000
_cell.length_b   1.000
_cell.length_c   1.000
_cell.angle_alpha   90.00
_cell.angle_beta   90.00
_cell.angle_gamma   90.00
#
_symmetry.space_group_name_H-M   'P 1'
#
loop_
_entity.id
_entity.type
_entity.pdbx_description
1 polymer ?
#
loop_
_entity_poly.entity_id
_entity_poly.type
_entity_poly.pdbx_seq_one_letter_code
_entity_poly.pdbx_strand_id
1 'polypeptide(L)'
;MSANGETSLTEETISAYLAALRKLFVIEDSRAWNPNLRSKTAIRTSDTRYFVDPSIAVAALGIGPNDLIYDLNTMGLLFETLCVRDLRVYADALDGQVYHYRDKSGLECDAVIHLKNGSYGLVEVKLGGEKLVNEGIQNLKSLSSKIDTEKMKQPS
;
A
#
# COMPACT_ATOMS: atom_id res chain seq x y z
N MET A 1 -23.48 -36.77 -5.40
CA MET A 1 -24.08 -35.44 -5.59
C MET A 1 -23.81 -34.67 -4.30
N SER A 2 -22.75 -33.87 -4.29
CA SER A 2 -22.41 -33.03 -3.14
C SER A 2 -22.40 -31.60 -3.65
N ALA A 3 -23.42 -30.84 -3.26
CA ALA A 3 -23.47 -29.41 -3.51
C ALA A 3 -22.44 -28.76 -2.55
N ASN A 4 -21.33 -28.28 -3.10
CA ASN A 4 -20.46 -27.34 -2.43
C ASN A 4 -21.22 -26.01 -2.31
N GLY A 5 -21.91 -25.82 -1.22
CA GLY A 5 -22.43 -24.53 -0.83
C GLY A 5 -21.27 -23.64 -0.42
N GLU A 6 -20.68 -22.92 -1.35
CA GLU A 6 -19.84 -21.77 -1.03
C GLU A 6 -20.76 -20.73 -0.38
N THR A 7 -20.75 -20.68 0.94
CA THR A 7 -21.37 -19.61 1.70
C THR A 7 -20.56 -18.34 1.48
N SER A 8 -20.91 -17.54 0.47
CA SER A 8 -20.31 -16.22 0.30
C SER A 8 -20.63 -15.37 1.52
N LEU A 9 -19.61 -14.86 2.18
CA LEU A 9 -19.77 -13.92 3.29
C LEU A 9 -20.43 -12.63 2.78
N THR A 10 -21.37 -12.09 3.55
CA THR A 10 -21.96 -10.79 3.22
C THR A 10 -20.93 -9.67 3.43
N GLU A 11 -21.07 -8.56 2.72
CA GLU A 11 -20.20 -7.37 2.88
C GLU A 11 -20.21 -6.86 4.32
N GLU A 12 -21.35 -6.93 5.00
CA GLU A 12 -21.50 -6.55 6.40
C GLU A 12 -20.65 -7.44 7.31
N THR A 13 -20.68 -8.76 7.09
CA THR A 13 -19.87 -9.72 7.84
C THR A 13 -18.38 -9.48 7.63
N ILE A 14 -17.95 -9.26 6.38
CA ILE A 14 -16.55 -8.94 6.05
C ILE A 14 -16.13 -7.65 6.75
N SER A 15 -16.97 -6.61 6.70
CA SER A 15 -16.70 -5.33 7.35
C SER A 15 -16.55 -5.46 8.86
N ALA A 16 -17.39 -6.28 9.50
CA ALA A 16 -17.32 -6.55 10.94
C ALA A 16 -16.00 -7.26 11.33
N TYR A 17 -15.59 -8.28 10.56
CA TYR A 17 -14.30 -8.96 10.78
C TYR A 17 -13.12 -8.01 10.62
N LEU A 18 -13.12 -7.21 9.58
CA LEU A 18 -12.05 -6.22 9.35
C LEU A 18 -11.98 -5.18 10.48
N ALA A 19 -13.13 -4.73 10.98
CA ALA A 19 -13.17 -3.83 12.12
C ALA A 19 -12.61 -4.48 13.39
N ALA A 20 -12.89 -5.76 13.62
CA ALA A 20 -12.33 -6.50 14.75
C ALA A 20 -10.80 -6.65 14.62
N LEU A 21 -10.29 -7.02 13.44
CA LEU A 21 -8.86 -7.16 13.18
C LEU A 21 -8.10 -5.84 13.37
N ARG A 22 -8.69 -4.70 12.98
CA ARG A 22 -8.12 -3.37 13.25
C ARG A 22 -8.03 -3.08 14.75
N LYS A 23 -9.10 -3.37 15.51
CA LYS A 23 -9.12 -3.17 16.97
C LYS A 23 -8.09 -4.03 17.70
N LEU A 24 -7.77 -5.19 17.15
CA LEU A 24 -6.75 -6.09 17.68
C LEU A 24 -5.33 -5.76 17.19
N PHE A 25 -5.16 -4.70 16.41
CA PHE A 25 -3.87 -4.31 15.80
C PHE A 25 -3.24 -5.43 14.97
N VAL A 26 -4.06 -6.23 14.29
CA VAL A 26 -3.61 -7.26 13.35
C VAL A 26 -3.39 -6.66 11.97
N ILE A 27 -4.29 -5.77 11.57
CA ILE A 27 -4.24 -5.04 10.30
C ILE A 27 -4.36 -3.54 10.51
N GLU A 28 -3.82 -2.80 9.57
CA GLU A 28 -3.97 -1.35 9.48
C GLU A 28 -4.18 -0.91 8.01
N ASP A 29 -4.85 0.20 7.83
CA ASP A 29 -5.12 0.75 6.50
C ASP A 29 -4.14 1.88 6.17
N SER A 30 -3.57 1.83 4.96
CA SER A 30 -2.84 2.94 4.35
C SER A 30 -3.82 3.77 3.55
N ARG A 31 -3.98 5.03 3.91
CA ARG A 31 -4.90 5.94 3.23
C ARG A 31 -4.38 6.31 1.85
N ALA A 32 -5.29 6.59 0.93
CA ALA A 32 -4.92 7.10 -0.37
C ALA A 32 -4.38 8.53 -0.27
N TRP A 33 -3.22 8.77 -0.89
CA TRP A 33 -2.64 10.11 -0.97
C TRP A 33 -3.27 10.92 -2.10
N ASN A 34 -3.62 12.15 -1.81
CA ASN A 34 -4.09 13.10 -2.82
C ASN A 34 -3.11 14.29 -2.87
N PRO A 35 -2.33 14.44 -3.94
CA PRO A 35 -1.40 15.55 -4.09
C PRO A 35 -2.11 16.90 -4.18
N ASN A 36 -3.39 16.90 -4.49
CA ASN A 36 -4.21 18.07 -4.75
C ASN A 36 -5.50 18.02 -3.93
N LEU A 37 -5.57 18.78 -2.86
CA LEU A 37 -6.78 18.93 -2.02
C LEU A 37 -8.02 19.37 -2.82
N ARG A 38 -7.84 19.98 -4.00
CA ARG A 38 -8.91 20.47 -4.88
C ARG A 38 -9.01 19.71 -6.21
N SER A 39 -8.20 18.68 -6.44
CA SER A 39 -8.26 17.93 -7.70
C SER A 39 -9.56 17.15 -7.82
N LYS A 40 -10.24 17.32 -8.96
CA LYS A 40 -11.37 16.48 -9.35
C LYS A 40 -10.92 15.16 -9.99
N THR A 41 -9.62 14.92 -10.11
CA THR A 41 -9.09 13.64 -10.61
C THR A 41 -9.46 12.57 -9.61
N ALA A 42 -10.28 11.64 -10.04
CA ALA A 42 -10.74 10.56 -9.16
C ALA A 42 -9.57 9.60 -8.88
N ILE A 43 -8.84 9.91 -7.83
CA ILE A 43 -7.93 8.99 -7.16
C ILE A 43 -8.80 7.89 -6.59
N ARG A 44 -8.38 6.65 -6.68
CA ARG A 44 -9.02 5.57 -5.94
C ARG A 44 -8.88 5.90 -4.45
N THR A 45 -10.01 6.18 -3.82
CA THR A 45 -10.06 6.56 -2.39
C THR A 45 -10.11 5.35 -1.46
N SER A 46 -10.08 4.13 -2.01
CA SER A 46 -10.05 2.92 -1.20
C SER A 46 -8.67 2.75 -0.57
N ASP A 47 -8.66 2.59 0.73
CA ASP A 47 -7.45 2.33 1.49
C ASP A 47 -6.81 0.98 1.08
N THR A 48 -5.48 0.93 1.07
CA THR A 48 -4.72 -0.32 0.96
C THR A 48 -4.51 -0.88 2.36
N ARG A 49 -4.63 -2.20 2.49
CA ARG A 49 -4.58 -2.86 3.81
C ARG A 49 -3.31 -3.67 3.95
N TYR A 50 -2.65 -3.50 5.10
CA TYR A 50 -1.45 -4.22 5.49
C TYR A 50 -1.64 -4.92 6.83
N PHE A 51 -0.89 -5.98 7.07
CA PHE A 51 -0.66 -6.43 8.43
C PHE A 51 0.22 -5.40 9.15
N VAL A 52 0.00 -5.20 10.45
CA VAL A 52 0.88 -4.32 11.26
C VAL A 52 2.30 -4.87 11.36
N ASP A 53 2.45 -6.20 11.26
CA ASP A 53 3.72 -6.89 11.14
C ASP A 53 3.56 -8.11 10.22
N PRO A 54 4.45 -8.32 9.24
CA PRO A 54 4.36 -9.45 8.31
C PRO A 54 4.48 -10.81 9.01
N SER A 55 5.08 -10.89 10.20
CA SER A 55 5.18 -12.13 10.96
C SER A 55 3.81 -12.68 11.36
N ILE A 56 2.80 -11.82 11.52
CA ILE A 56 1.42 -12.22 11.80
C ILE A 56 0.87 -13.04 10.63
N ALA A 57 1.09 -12.58 9.40
CA ALA A 57 0.66 -13.30 8.20
C ALA A 57 1.40 -14.64 8.07
N VAL A 58 2.70 -14.66 8.28
CA VAL A 58 3.54 -15.87 8.25
C VAL A 58 3.02 -16.90 9.23
N ALA A 59 2.76 -16.47 10.47
CA ALA A 59 2.24 -17.34 11.52
C ALA A 59 0.83 -17.87 11.19
N ALA A 60 -0.06 -17.00 10.68
CA ALA A 60 -1.42 -17.38 10.31
C ALA A 60 -1.47 -18.36 9.13
N LEU A 61 -0.56 -18.25 8.20
CA LEU A 61 -0.42 -19.16 7.05
C LEU A 61 0.31 -20.47 7.42
N GLY A 62 1.00 -20.52 8.55
CA GLY A 62 1.80 -21.67 8.96
C GLY A 62 2.98 -21.95 8.03
N ILE A 63 3.52 -20.90 7.39
CA ILE A 63 4.63 -20.99 6.43
C ILE A 63 5.96 -20.59 7.04
N GLY A 64 7.04 -21.09 6.45
CA GLY A 64 8.41 -20.77 6.84
C GLY A 64 9.26 -20.20 5.70
N PRO A 65 10.54 -19.94 5.96
CA PRO A 65 11.44 -19.36 4.96
C PRO A 65 11.53 -20.14 3.66
N ASN A 66 11.50 -21.48 3.74
CA ASN A 66 11.56 -22.32 2.55
C ASN A 66 10.33 -22.19 1.66
N ASP A 67 9.13 -22.05 2.27
CA ASP A 67 7.89 -21.85 1.52
C ASP A 67 7.94 -20.52 0.76
N LEU A 68 8.45 -19.48 1.39
CA LEU A 68 8.57 -18.15 0.80
C LEU A 68 9.58 -18.09 -0.35
N ILE A 69 10.67 -18.86 -0.29
CA ILE A 69 11.63 -18.95 -1.41
C ILE A 69 10.99 -19.56 -2.66
N TYR A 70 10.03 -20.45 -2.49
CA TYR A 70 9.29 -21.08 -3.60
C TYR A 70 8.06 -20.27 -4.02
N ASP A 71 7.59 -19.32 -3.20
CA ASP A 71 6.49 -18.40 -3.54
C ASP A 71 6.94 -16.94 -3.39
N LEU A 72 7.65 -16.46 -4.41
CA LEU A 72 8.17 -15.09 -4.45
C LEU A 72 7.06 -14.03 -4.51
N ASN A 73 5.85 -14.38 -4.92
CA ASN A 73 4.73 -13.45 -4.91
C ASN A 73 4.30 -13.17 -3.47
N THR A 74 4.06 -14.20 -2.67
CA THR A 74 3.76 -14.05 -1.24
C THR A 74 4.92 -13.40 -0.50
N MET A 75 6.16 -13.78 -0.79
CA MET A 75 7.34 -13.14 -0.23
C MET A 75 7.39 -11.64 -0.56
N GLY A 76 7.05 -11.24 -1.79
CA GLY A 76 7.01 -9.84 -2.22
C GLY A 76 5.98 -9.02 -1.43
N LEU A 77 4.77 -9.55 -1.22
CA LEU A 77 3.72 -8.90 -0.43
C LEU A 77 4.13 -8.72 1.04
N LEU A 78 4.79 -9.73 1.62
CA LEU A 78 5.29 -9.65 3.00
C LEU A 78 6.45 -8.67 3.13
N PHE A 79 7.32 -8.61 2.12
CA PHE A 79 8.43 -7.66 2.06
C PHE A 79 7.92 -6.22 1.92
N GLU A 80 6.92 -5.99 1.06
CA GLU A 80 6.25 -4.69 0.96
C GLU A 80 5.63 -4.28 2.30
N THR A 81 4.91 -5.20 2.97
CA THR A 81 4.35 -4.97 4.31
C THR A 81 5.43 -4.57 5.32
N LEU A 82 6.58 -5.25 5.32
CA LEU A 82 7.72 -4.93 6.17
C LEU A 82 8.25 -3.52 5.90
N CYS A 83 8.47 -3.19 4.63
CA CYS A 83 8.96 -1.88 4.22
C CYS A 83 8.00 -0.76 4.61
N VAL A 84 6.70 -0.92 4.35
CA VAL A 84 5.68 0.08 4.69
C VAL A 84 5.58 0.29 6.20
N ARG A 85 5.66 -0.79 7.00
CA ARG A 85 5.72 -0.70 8.47
C ARG A 85 6.90 0.16 8.94
N ASP A 86 8.09 -0.13 8.43
CA ASP A 86 9.30 0.59 8.84
C ASP A 86 9.28 2.05 8.37
N LEU A 87 8.80 2.31 7.15
CA LEU A 87 8.60 3.66 6.64
C LEU A 87 7.65 4.49 7.50
N ARG A 88 6.61 3.87 8.08
CA ARG A 88 5.69 4.57 9.01
C ARG A 88 6.40 5.00 10.28
N VAL A 89 7.22 4.13 10.87
CA VAL A 89 8.01 4.44 12.06
C VAL A 89 8.96 5.61 11.78
N TYR A 90 9.67 5.58 10.65
CA TYR A 90 10.60 6.64 10.28
C TYR A 90 9.89 7.94 9.90
N ALA A 91 8.76 7.86 9.21
CA ALA A 91 7.98 9.04 8.88
C ALA A 91 7.41 9.73 10.12
N ASP A 92 6.92 8.96 11.10
CA ASP A 92 6.41 9.50 12.37
C ASP A 92 7.51 10.25 13.13
N ALA A 93 8.73 9.73 13.17
CA ALA A 93 9.89 10.39 13.76
C ALA A 93 10.27 11.72 13.07
N LEU A 94 9.80 11.94 11.84
CA LEU A 94 9.99 13.16 11.06
C LEU A 94 8.73 14.02 10.98
N ASP A 95 7.76 13.81 11.85
CA ASP A 95 6.45 14.48 11.80
C ASP A 95 5.72 14.29 10.45
N GLY A 96 5.88 13.13 9.83
CA GLY A 96 5.26 12.75 8.57
C GLY A 96 4.27 11.61 8.71
N GLN A 97 3.63 11.29 7.61
CA GLN A 97 2.72 10.15 7.48
C GLN A 97 3.00 9.41 6.18
N VAL A 98 2.68 8.11 6.16
CA VAL A 98 2.80 7.26 4.97
C VAL A 98 1.40 6.98 4.43
N TYR A 99 1.28 7.16 3.13
CA TYR A 99 0.08 6.93 2.33
C TYR A 99 0.43 5.97 1.19
N HIS A 100 -0.57 5.49 0.44
CA HIS A 100 -0.36 4.89 -0.87
C HIS A 100 -0.94 5.79 -1.97
N TYR A 101 -0.54 5.57 -3.21
CA TYR A 101 -1.14 6.24 -4.36
C TYR A 101 -1.61 5.22 -5.38
N ARG A 102 -2.83 5.39 -5.87
CA ARG A 102 -3.35 4.64 -7.01
C ARG A 102 -4.41 5.44 -7.74
N ASP A 103 -4.26 5.56 -9.05
CA ASP A 103 -5.22 6.28 -9.86
C ASP A 103 -6.01 5.36 -10.80
N LYS A 104 -6.94 5.96 -11.55
CA LYS A 104 -7.78 5.23 -12.50
C LYS A 104 -7.02 4.70 -13.72
N SER A 105 -5.84 5.24 -14.03
CA SER A 105 -5.01 4.78 -15.14
C SER A 105 -4.20 3.54 -14.78
N GLY A 106 -4.22 3.13 -13.51
CA GLY A 106 -3.44 2.03 -12.99
C GLY A 106 -2.04 2.44 -12.52
N LEU A 107 -1.70 3.73 -12.56
CA LEU A 107 -0.46 4.24 -11.98
C LEU A 107 -0.55 4.16 -10.47
N GLU A 108 0.43 3.52 -9.84
CA GLU A 108 0.46 3.27 -8.40
C GLU A 108 1.83 3.57 -7.79
N CYS A 109 1.85 3.77 -6.49
CA CYS A 109 3.05 3.90 -5.68
C CYS A 109 2.76 3.29 -4.31
N ASP A 110 3.62 2.38 -3.88
CA ASP A 110 3.42 1.58 -2.67
C ASP A 110 3.43 2.45 -1.41
N ALA A 111 4.33 3.43 -1.34
CA ALA A 111 4.35 4.36 -0.23
C ALA A 111 4.64 5.80 -0.68
N VAL A 112 3.85 6.74 -0.17
CA VAL A 112 4.09 8.17 -0.27
C VAL A 112 4.32 8.70 1.14
N ILE A 113 5.55 9.12 1.42
CA ILE A 113 5.89 9.78 2.68
C ILE A 113 5.57 11.25 2.54
N HIS A 114 4.67 11.78 3.37
CA HIS A 114 4.29 13.18 3.33
C HIS A 114 4.57 13.84 4.68
N LEU A 115 5.43 14.84 4.69
CA LEU A 115 5.83 15.58 5.87
C LEU A 115 4.91 16.80 6.09
N LYS A 116 4.80 17.26 7.35
CA LYS A 116 3.99 18.44 7.70
C LYS A 116 4.41 19.74 7.00
N ASN A 117 5.65 19.83 6.57
CA ASN A 117 6.16 20.99 5.82
C ASN A 117 5.75 20.98 4.33
N GLY A 118 4.97 19.98 3.89
CA GLY A 118 4.52 19.82 2.51
C GLY A 118 5.48 19.06 1.60
N SER A 119 6.68 18.71 2.08
CA SER A 119 7.60 17.84 1.33
C SER A 119 7.05 16.42 1.26
N TYR A 120 7.31 15.74 0.15
CA TYR A 120 6.92 14.34 -0.01
C TYR A 120 8.01 13.52 -0.70
N GLY A 121 8.00 12.22 -0.43
CA GLY A 121 8.85 11.22 -1.08
C GLY A 121 8.00 10.09 -1.64
N LEU A 122 8.38 9.57 -2.80
CA LEU A 122 7.71 8.46 -3.46
C LEU A 122 8.58 7.21 -3.33
N VAL A 123 8.00 6.11 -2.92
CA VAL A 123 8.68 4.84 -2.70
C VAL A 123 7.93 3.71 -3.38
N GLU A 124 8.66 2.93 -4.16
CA GLU A 124 8.19 1.71 -4.79
C GLU A 124 9.01 0.56 -4.25
N VAL A 125 8.37 -0.48 -3.74
CA VAL A 125 9.02 -1.66 -3.16
C VAL A 125 9.04 -2.78 -4.19
N LYS A 126 10.21 -3.29 -4.53
CA LYS A 126 10.36 -4.39 -5.46
C LYS A 126 11.27 -5.47 -4.88
N LEU A 127 10.75 -6.68 -4.80
CA LEU A 127 11.54 -7.86 -4.47
C LEU A 127 11.91 -8.55 -5.78
N GLY A 128 13.15 -8.31 -6.27
CA GLY A 128 13.60 -8.91 -7.52
C GLY A 128 14.81 -8.23 -8.12
N GLY A 129 15.15 -8.68 -9.34
CA GLY A 129 16.34 -8.19 -10.05
C GLY A 129 16.14 -6.83 -10.72
N GLU A 130 17.19 -6.40 -11.40
CA GLU A 130 17.32 -5.09 -12.04
C GLU A 130 16.12 -4.69 -12.92
N LYS A 131 15.50 -5.65 -13.61
CA LYS A 131 14.32 -5.38 -14.45
C LYS A 131 13.15 -4.80 -13.64
N LEU A 132 12.80 -5.43 -12.51
CA LEU A 132 11.70 -4.97 -11.64
C LEU A 132 12.02 -3.61 -11.01
N VAL A 133 13.27 -3.40 -10.61
CA VAL A 133 13.73 -2.11 -10.09
C VAL A 133 13.58 -1.02 -11.16
N ASN A 134 13.99 -1.29 -12.40
CA ASN A 134 13.84 -0.33 -13.50
C ASN A 134 12.38 -0.02 -13.82
N GLU A 135 11.49 -1.00 -13.77
CA GLU A 135 10.03 -0.80 -13.92
C GLU A 135 9.51 0.13 -12.81
N GLY A 136 9.87 -0.11 -11.56
CA GLY A 136 9.53 0.77 -10.43
C GLY A 136 10.03 2.21 -10.61
N ILE A 137 11.28 2.38 -11.06
CA ILE A 137 11.84 3.70 -11.36
C ILE A 137 11.02 4.45 -12.42
N GLN A 138 10.58 3.76 -13.49
CA GLN A 138 9.75 4.38 -14.53
C GLN A 138 8.37 4.79 -14.00
N ASN A 139 7.76 3.96 -13.16
CA ASN A 139 6.50 4.28 -12.48
C ASN A 139 6.64 5.55 -11.63
N LEU A 140 7.66 5.61 -10.78
CA LEU A 140 7.91 6.78 -9.92
C LEU A 140 8.17 8.05 -10.73
N LYS A 141 8.94 7.97 -11.83
CA LYS A 141 9.17 9.11 -12.73
C LYS A 141 7.87 9.60 -13.37
N SER A 142 7.03 8.67 -13.82
CA SER A 142 5.73 8.99 -14.43
C SER A 142 4.80 9.66 -13.41
N LEU A 143 4.78 9.16 -12.18
CA LEU A 143 4.00 9.75 -11.11
C LEU A 143 4.50 11.14 -10.72
N SER A 144 5.80 11.33 -10.55
CA SER A 144 6.40 12.63 -10.23
C SER A 144 6.05 13.67 -11.28
N SER A 145 6.23 13.33 -12.57
CA SER A 145 5.88 14.24 -13.69
C SER A 145 4.40 14.61 -13.69
N LYS A 146 3.51 13.67 -13.34
CA LYS A 146 2.07 13.92 -13.25
C LYS A 146 1.73 14.88 -12.12
N ILE A 147 2.33 14.67 -10.93
CA ILE A 147 2.13 15.53 -9.76
C ILE A 147 2.59 16.96 -10.05
N ASP A 148 3.77 17.12 -10.62
CA ASP A 148 4.34 18.43 -10.94
C ASP A 148 3.45 19.18 -11.95
N THR A 149 2.95 18.49 -12.97
CA THR A 149 2.02 19.06 -13.95
C THR A 149 0.70 19.50 -13.30
N GLU A 150 0.18 18.76 -12.35
CA GLU A 150 -1.04 19.10 -11.63
C GLU A 150 -0.84 20.29 -10.68
N LYS A 151 0.31 20.35 -9.99
CA LYS A 151 0.67 21.50 -9.12
C LYS A 151 0.85 22.80 -9.93
N MET A 152 1.44 22.74 -11.11
CA MET A 152 1.63 23.91 -11.99
C MET A 152 0.32 24.49 -12.53
N LYS A 153 -0.76 23.71 -12.57
CA LYS A 153 -2.08 24.16 -13.03
C LYS A 153 -2.93 24.84 -11.98
N GLN A 154 -2.43 24.96 -10.74
CA GLN A 154 -3.16 25.67 -9.69
C GLN A 154 -2.86 27.17 -9.78
N PRO A 155 -3.88 28.04 -9.90
CA PRO A 155 -3.67 29.46 -9.74
C PRO A 155 -3.22 29.76 -8.31
N SER A 156 -2.13 30.49 -8.20
CA SER A 156 -1.61 31.08 -6.96
C SER A 156 -2.66 31.94 -6.27
#